data_ca0c9ded165613333d309dfc75d2cd89
#
_entry.id   ca0c9ded165613333d309dfc75d2cd89
#
_cell.length_a   1.000
_cell.length_b   1.000
_cell.length_c   1.000
_cell.angle_alpha   90.00
_cell.angle_beta   90.00
_cell.angle_gamma   90.00
#
_symmetry.space_group_name_H-M   'P 1'
#
loop_
_entity.id
_entity.type
_entity.pdbx_description
1 polymer ?
#
loop_
_entity_poly.entity_id
_entity_poly.type
_entity_poly.pdbx_seq_one_letter_code
_entity_poly.pdbx_strand_id
1 'polypeptide(L)'
;MTLRRILSCLLLLLPWLAQAGDGADFAAASRTQQATLLQQWAAAPQASRLPLLQALRNESVVIDQNKQPFSKQADQLLPLDSARQPDGETKKLFMNNRLRVLIASALAAHQLVSDDAATRLRAAQQLQNDAAPDQLPLIEQRLAAEQDSKVHAVLAMAAANLQLASPDAALRLKAVTLLGESGDPAMQASLTR
;
A
#
# COMPACT_ATOMS: atom_id res chain seq x y z
N MET A 1 -29.35 7.49 -59.72
CA MET A 1 -30.01 6.99 -58.49
C MET A 1 -28.95 6.82 -57.45
N THR A 2 -28.75 7.81 -56.61
CA THR A 2 -27.69 7.89 -55.63
C THR A 2 -28.26 7.62 -54.22
N LEU A 3 -27.95 6.45 -53.68
CA LEU A 3 -28.37 6.03 -52.33
C LEU A 3 -27.45 6.67 -51.30
N ARG A 4 -27.91 7.71 -50.66
CA ARG A 4 -27.24 8.39 -49.54
C ARG A 4 -27.23 7.49 -48.30
N ARG A 5 -26.09 6.90 -47.99
CA ARG A 5 -25.83 6.23 -46.70
C ARG A 5 -25.73 7.26 -45.61
N ILE A 6 -26.73 7.38 -44.77
CA ILE A 6 -26.69 8.13 -43.53
C ILE A 6 -26.00 7.23 -42.48
N LEU A 7 -24.73 7.53 -42.19
CA LEU A 7 -23.98 6.88 -41.13
C LEU A 7 -24.35 7.60 -39.83
N SER A 8 -25.30 7.04 -39.09
CA SER A 8 -25.60 7.52 -37.72
C SER A 8 -24.40 7.22 -36.81
N CYS A 9 -23.61 8.25 -36.50
CA CYS A 9 -22.67 8.22 -35.40
C CYS A 9 -23.46 8.20 -34.09
N LEU A 10 -23.70 7.01 -33.57
CA LEU A 10 -24.14 6.83 -32.17
C LEU A 10 -22.96 7.13 -31.26
N LEU A 11 -22.84 8.39 -30.82
CA LEU A 11 -21.91 8.79 -29.77
C LEU A 11 -22.40 8.11 -28.48
N LEU A 12 -21.77 7.01 -28.12
CA LEU A 12 -21.87 6.43 -26.78
C LEU A 12 -21.31 7.44 -25.78
N LEU A 13 -22.19 8.25 -25.24
CA LEU A 13 -21.96 9.00 -23.99
C LEU A 13 -21.82 7.96 -22.88
N LEU A 14 -20.60 7.41 -22.74
CA LEU A 14 -20.22 6.74 -21.51
C LEU A 14 -20.30 7.82 -20.41
N PRO A 15 -21.14 7.65 -19.37
CA PRO A 15 -21.06 8.51 -18.22
C PRO A 15 -19.64 8.34 -17.66
N TRP A 16 -18.85 9.38 -17.68
CA TRP A 16 -17.69 9.50 -16.81
C TRP A 16 -18.25 9.44 -15.38
N LEU A 17 -18.39 8.25 -14.87
CA LEU A 17 -18.47 8.04 -13.42
C LEU A 17 -17.21 8.69 -12.89
N ALA A 18 -17.36 9.86 -12.26
CA ALA A 18 -16.32 10.45 -11.45
C ALA A 18 -16.01 9.40 -10.37
N GLN A 19 -14.97 8.60 -10.60
CA GLN A 19 -14.49 7.68 -9.59
C GLN A 19 -14.03 8.58 -8.45
N ALA A 20 -14.69 8.45 -7.30
CA ALA A 20 -14.15 8.98 -6.09
C ALA A 20 -12.72 8.42 -5.98
N GLY A 21 -11.75 9.28 -5.72
CA GLY A 21 -10.36 8.84 -5.61
C GLY A 21 -10.17 8.01 -4.34
N ASP A 22 -9.12 7.21 -4.29
CA ASP A 22 -8.78 6.38 -3.13
C ASP A 22 -8.82 7.15 -1.80
N GLY A 23 -8.45 8.42 -1.80
CA GLY A 23 -8.46 9.26 -0.61
C GLY A 23 -9.85 9.73 -0.19
N ALA A 24 -10.74 10.04 -1.13
CA ALA A 24 -12.13 10.39 -0.83
C ALA A 24 -12.88 9.17 -0.27
N ASP A 25 -12.69 7.99 -0.87
CA ASP A 25 -13.24 6.74 -0.38
C ASP A 25 -12.75 6.44 1.03
N PHE A 26 -11.45 6.61 1.29
CA PHE A 26 -10.85 6.45 2.61
C PHE A 26 -11.41 7.47 3.63
N ALA A 27 -11.56 8.73 3.24
CA ALA A 27 -12.08 9.79 4.11
C ALA A 27 -13.56 9.59 4.48
N ALA A 28 -14.36 9.04 3.56
CA ALA A 28 -15.78 8.74 3.78
C ALA A 28 -16.01 7.45 4.58
N ALA A 29 -15.04 6.53 4.57
CA ALA A 29 -15.16 5.20 5.17
C ALA A 29 -15.21 5.22 6.70
N SER A 30 -15.92 4.26 7.28
CA SER A 30 -15.85 3.96 8.71
C SER A 30 -14.46 3.46 9.12
N ARG A 31 -14.13 3.47 10.41
CA ARG A 31 -12.82 3.02 10.92
C ARG A 31 -12.48 1.58 10.51
N THR A 32 -13.47 0.69 10.51
CA THR A 32 -13.29 -0.69 10.09
C THR A 32 -13.01 -0.77 8.58
N GLN A 33 -13.76 -0.03 7.77
CA GLN A 33 -13.54 0.03 6.33
C GLN A 33 -12.19 0.66 5.97
N GLN A 34 -11.77 1.71 6.69
CA GLN A 34 -10.43 2.31 6.54
C GLN A 34 -9.32 1.28 6.77
N ALA A 35 -9.46 0.44 7.82
CA ALA A 35 -8.52 -0.64 8.09
C ALA A 35 -8.49 -1.67 6.95
N THR A 36 -9.65 -2.07 6.43
CA THR A 36 -9.76 -3.00 5.29
C THR A 36 -9.13 -2.42 4.03
N LEU A 37 -9.39 -1.14 3.72
CA LEU A 37 -8.77 -0.47 2.57
C LEU A 37 -7.23 -0.46 2.66
N LEU A 38 -6.69 -0.13 3.84
CA LEU A 38 -5.24 -0.12 4.06
C LEU A 38 -4.62 -1.52 3.88
N GLN A 39 -5.29 -2.58 4.34
CA GLN A 39 -4.85 -3.95 4.12
C GLN A 39 -4.88 -4.33 2.63
N GLN A 40 -5.95 -3.99 1.92
CA GLN A 40 -6.05 -4.20 0.47
C GLN A 40 -4.95 -3.43 -0.29
N TRP A 41 -4.68 -2.18 0.09
CA TRP A 41 -3.62 -1.38 -0.51
C TRP A 41 -2.23 -1.93 -0.22
N ALA A 42 -2.01 -2.47 0.98
CA ALA A 42 -0.76 -3.13 1.33
C ALA A 42 -0.51 -4.41 0.52
N ALA A 43 -1.57 -5.17 0.19
CA ALA A 43 -1.47 -6.37 -0.62
C ALA A 43 -1.28 -6.07 -2.13
N ALA A 44 -1.80 -4.93 -2.61
CA ALA A 44 -1.75 -4.53 -4.02
C ALA A 44 -1.30 -3.05 -4.17
N PRO A 45 0.01 -2.76 -4.01
CA PRO A 45 0.54 -1.40 -4.04
C PRO A 45 0.38 -0.76 -5.42
N GLN A 46 0.03 0.54 -5.43
CA GLN A 46 -0.11 1.38 -6.62
C GLN A 46 0.60 2.71 -6.39
N ALA A 47 1.44 3.15 -7.32
CA ALA A 47 2.24 4.37 -7.17
C ALA A 47 1.37 5.63 -6.92
N SER A 48 0.16 5.68 -7.47
CA SER A 48 -0.80 6.79 -7.28
C SER A 48 -1.21 7.01 -5.82
N ARG A 49 -1.13 5.99 -4.96
CA ARG A 49 -1.50 6.07 -3.54
C ARG A 49 -0.39 6.61 -2.64
N LEU A 50 0.86 6.67 -3.13
CA LEU A 50 2.01 7.10 -2.32
C LEU A 50 1.81 8.49 -1.68
N PRO A 51 1.35 9.54 -2.40
CA PRO A 51 1.14 10.85 -1.80
C PRO A 51 0.12 10.82 -0.66
N LEU A 52 -0.98 10.07 -0.83
CA LEU A 52 -2.00 9.90 0.20
C LEU A 52 -1.44 9.17 1.43
N LEU A 53 -0.76 8.03 1.24
CA LEU A 53 -0.18 7.25 2.33
C LEU A 53 0.88 8.04 3.10
N GLN A 54 1.70 8.84 2.41
CA GLN A 54 2.67 9.75 3.03
C GLN A 54 1.97 10.83 3.86
N ALA A 55 0.92 11.46 3.33
CA ALA A 55 0.15 12.46 4.04
C ALA A 55 -0.57 11.87 5.26
N LEU A 56 -1.12 10.66 5.15
CA LEU A 56 -1.70 9.91 6.28
C LEU A 56 -0.66 9.59 7.35
N ARG A 57 0.53 9.14 6.96
CA ARG A 57 1.66 8.84 7.87
C ARG A 57 2.10 10.08 8.64
N ASN A 58 2.14 11.24 7.98
CA ASN A 58 2.53 12.52 8.56
C ASN A 58 1.39 13.21 9.31
N GLU A 59 0.20 12.61 9.38
CA GLU A 59 -1.02 13.17 9.97
C GLU A 59 -1.37 14.57 9.42
N SER A 60 -1.01 14.82 8.16
CA SER A 60 -1.25 16.09 7.47
C SER A 60 -2.57 16.12 6.69
N VAL A 61 -3.33 15.00 6.67
CA VAL A 61 -4.58 14.94 5.93
C VAL A 61 -5.68 15.72 6.62
N VAL A 62 -6.29 16.64 5.88
CA VAL A 62 -7.53 17.33 6.21
C VAL A 62 -8.58 17.03 5.15
N ILE A 63 -9.84 17.10 5.52
CA ILE A 63 -10.98 16.86 4.63
C ILE A 63 -11.88 18.10 4.61
N ASP A 64 -12.41 18.43 3.45
CA ASP A 64 -13.41 19.47 3.26
C ASP A 64 -14.83 18.97 3.59
N GLN A 65 -15.84 19.80 3.32
CA GLN A 65 -17.26 19.48 3.55
C GLN A 65 -17.74 18.29 2.70
N ASN A 66 -17.13 18.08 1.52
CA ASN A 66 -17.44 16.99 0.59
C ASN A 66 -16.59 15.72 0.82
N LYS A 67 -15.87 15.64 1.94
CA LYS A 67 -14.96 14.54 2.26
C LYS A 67 -13.78 14.40 1.29
N GLN A 68 -13.45 15.45 0.54
CA GLN A 68 -12.27 15.45 -0.32
C GLN A 68 -11.01 15.63 0.54
N PRO A 69 -9.98 14.80 0.34
CA PRO A 69 -8.76 14.86 1.14
C PRO A 69 -7.74 15.83 0.55
N PHE A 70 -7.10 16.57 1.43
CA PHE A 70 -5.99 17.48 1.12
C PHE A 70 -4.85 17.23 2.09
N SER A 71 -3.60 17.38 1.62
CA SER A 71 -2.43 17.43 2.48
C SER A 71 -2.20 18.88 2.92
N LYS A 72 -2.27 19.11 4.23
CA LYS A 72 -1.95 20.42 4.81
C LYS A 72 -0.44 20.53 5.03
N GLN A 73 0.22 21.46 4.31
CA GLN A 73 1.65 21.75 4.43
C GLN A 73 1.80 23.24 4.72
N ALA A 74 2.16 23.57 5.95
CA ALA A 74 2.11 24.96 6.46
C ALA A 74 0.73 25.59 6.19
N ASP A 75 0.66 26.63 5.36
CA ASP A 75 -0.58 27.33 5.00
C ASP A 75 -1.17 26.88 3.66
N GLN A 76 -0.60 25.87 3.02
CA GLN A 76 -1.08 25.35 1.74
C GLN A 76 -1.87 24.06 1.91
N LEU A 77 -2.94 23.93 1.10
CA LEU A 77 -3.72 22.72 0.96
C LEU A 77 -3.47 22.11 -0.42
N LEU A 78 -2.77 20.97 -0.45
CA LEU A 78 -2.48 20.26 -1.69
C LEU A 78 -3.49 19.12 -1.87
N PRO A 79 -4.22 19.09 -2.99
CA PRO A 79 -5.19 18.02 -3.23
C PRO A 79 -4.49 16.65 -3.37
N LEU A 80 -5.12 15.61 -2.83
CA LEU A 80 -4.59 14.23 -2.85
C LEU A 80 -5.24 13.35 -3.91
N ASP A 81 -6.47 13.64 -4.31
CA ASP A 81 -7.22 12.86 -5.32
C ASP A 81 -7.57 13.65 -6.58
N SER A 82 -7.90 14.92 -6.43
CA SER A 82 -8.41 15.73 -7.53
C SER A 82 -7.76 17.12 -7.51
N ALA A 83 -7.60 17.74 -8.68
CA ALA A 83 -7.05 19.09 -8.79
C ALA A 83 -8.03 20.20 -8.34
N ARG A 84 -8.99 19.90 -7.45
CA ARG A 84 -9.98 20.83 -6.96
C ARG A 84 -9.44 21.60 -5.77
N GLN A 85 -9.93 22.84 -5.61
CA GLN A 85 -9.75 23.61 -4.39
C GLN A 85 -10.69 23.07 -3.29
N PRO A 86 -10.32 23.19 -2.00
CA PRO A 86 -11.17 22.75 -0.90
C PRO A 86 -12.47 23.59 -0.87
N ASP A 87 -13.58 22.92 -0.56
CA ASP A 87 -14.88 23.56 -0.39
C ASP A 87 -15.16 23.80 1.11
N GLY A 88 -15.19 25.07 1.49
CA GLY A 88 -15.46 25.50 2.86
C GLY A 88 -14.34 25.19 3.87
N GLU A 89 -14.72 25.02 5.13
CA GLU A 89 -13.78 24.72 6.21
C GLU A 89 -13.26 23.28 6.13
N THR A 90 -11.97 23.11 6.40
CA THR A 90 -11.35 21.78 6.45
C THR A 90 -11.21 21.28 7.88
N LYS A 91 -11.37 19.96 8.07
CA LYS A 91 -11.21 19.28 9.36
C LYS A 91 -10.11 18.25 9.28
N LYS A 92 -9.28 18.14 10.32
CA LYS A 92 -8.23 17.12 10.41
C LYS A 92 -8.85 15.72 10.40
N LEU A 93 -8.29 14.83 9.57
CA LEU A 93 -8.66 13.42 9.57
C LEU A 93 -7.95 12.73 10.76
N PHE A 94 -8.74 12.25 11.73
CA PHE A 94 -8.18 11.64 12.93
C PHE A 94 -7.78 10.18 12.70
N MET A 95 -6.58 9.78 13.16
CA MET A 95 -6.04 8.42 13.10
C MET A 95 -5.89 7.83 14.50
N ASN A 96 -6.42 6.63 14.71
CA ASN A 96 -6.13 5.83 15.91
C ASN A 96 -4.85 5.00 15.74
N ASN A 97 -4.34 4.39 16.81
CA ASN A 97 -3.09 3.62 16.78
C ASN A 97 -3.14 2.46 15.79
N ARG A 98 -4.28 1.76 15.67
CA ARG A 98 -4.45 0.66 14.71
C ARG A 98 -4.28 1.15 13.27
N LEU A 99 -4.90 2.26 12.90
CA LEU A 99 -4.75 2.83 11.56
C LEU A 99 -3.32 3.30 11.29
N ARG A 100 -2.62 3.86 12.29
CA ARG A 100 -1.20 4.26 12.14
C ARG A 100 -0.30 3.08 11.76
N VAL A 101 -0.49 1.93 12.42
CA VAL A 101 0.25 0.70 12.09
C VAL A 101 -0.07 0.23 10.66
N LEU A 102 -1.35 0.18 10.29
CA LEU A 102 -1.76 -0.23 8.95
C LEU A 102 -1.28 0.74 7.85
N ILE A 103 -1.28 2.05 8.14
CA ILE A 103 -0.72 3.07 7.22
C ILE A 103 0.78 2.83 7.02
N ALA A 104 1.54 2.58 8.10
CA ALA A 104 2.96 2.31 8.01
C ALA A 104 3.24 1.06 7.17
N SER A 105 2.48 -0.01 7.38
CA SER A 105 2.56 -1.26 6.63
C SER A 105 2.20 -1.06 5.14
N ALA A 106 1.10 -0.36 4.84
CA ALA A 106 0.71 -0.05 3.47
C ALA A 106 1.74 0.84 2.76
N LEU A 107 2.28 1.84 3.44
CA LEU A 107 3.33 2.70 2.88
C LEU A 107 4.61 1.91 2.58
N ALA A 108 5.04 1.03 3.48
CA ALA A 108 6.19 0.16 3.27
C ALA A 108 5.97 -0.74 2.04
N ALA A 109 4.80 -1.38 1.91
CA ALA A 109 4.47 -2.19 0.74
C ALA A 109 4.58 -1.39 -0.57
N HIS A 110 4.10 -0.15 -0.60
CA HIS A 110 4.22 0.73 -1.76
C HIS A 110 5.67 1.16 -2.04
N GLN A 111 6.50 1.32 -1.02
CA GLN A 111 7.91 1.68 -1.15
C GLN A 111 8.78 0.52 -1.64
N LEU A 112 8.33 -0.74 -1.50
CA LEU A 112 9.04 -1.90 -2.08
C LEU A 112 9.09 -1.90 -3.61
N VAL A 113 8.25 -1.12 -4.28
CA VAL A 113 8.27 -1.00 -5.74
C VAL A 113 9.05 0.22 -6.24
N SER A 114 9.79 0.90 -5.36
CA SER A 114 10.65 2.04 -5.71
C SER A 114 11.86 1.59 -6.54
N ASP A 115 12.32 2.45 -7.46
CA ASP A 115 13.57 2.24 -8.20
C ASP A 115 14.80 2.39 -7.28
N ASP A 116 14.69 3.18 -6.20
CA ASP A 116 15.77 3.41 -5.25
C ASP A 116 15.93 2.25 -4.26
N ALA A 117 17.07 1.55 -4.31
CA ALA A 117 17.38 0.42 -3.45
C ALA A 117 17.40 0.78 -1.94
N ALA A 118 17.82 2.00 -1.57
CA ALA A 118 17.82 2.43 -0.19
C ALA A 118 16.39 2.61 0.35
N THR A 119 15.47 3.04 -0.49
CA THR A 119 14.03 3.12 -0.15
C THR A 119 13.45 1.73 -0.01
N ARG A 120 13.73 0.79 -0.94
CA ARG A 120 13.29 -0.60 -0.83
C ARG A 120 13.85 -1.29 0.42
N LEU A 121 15.12 -1.02 0.77
CA LEU A 121 15.74 -1.60 1.98
C LEU A 121 14.99 -1.17 3.25
N ARG A 122 14.72 0.14 3.40
CA ARG A 122 13.94 0.64 4.55
C ARG A 122 12.54 0.03 4.61
N ALA A 123 11.89 -0.08 3.45
CA ALA A 123 10.58 -0.71 3.35
C ALA A 123 10.61 -2.19 3.74
N ALA A 124 11.61 -2.94 3.27
CA ALA A 124 11.80 -4.35 3.64
C ALA A 124 12.05 -4.54 5.13
N GLN A 125 12.87 -3.67 5.74
CA GLN A 125 13.11 -3.66 7.20
C GLN A 125 11.83 -3.38 8.01
N GLN A 126 11.00 -2.45 7.55
CA GLN A 126 9.72 -2.18 8.18
C GLN A 126 8.79 -3.40 8.09
N LEU A 127 8.69 -4.03 6.91
CA LEU A 127 7.86 -5.22 6.73
C LEU A 127 8.40 -6.45 7.46
N GLN A 128 9.71 -6.58 7.63
CA GLN A 128 10.28 -7.66 8.44
C GLN A 128 9.73 -7.67 9.88
N ASN A 129 9.43 -6.48 10.42
CA ASN A 129 8.92 -6.32 11.79
C ASN A 129 7.38 -6.37 11.88
N ASP A 130 6.70 -5.78 10.91
CA ASP A 130 5.28 -5.43 11.03
C ASP A 130 4.40 -5.97 9.88
N ALA A 131 4.91 -6.84 9.00
CA ALA A 131 4.11 -7.37 7.91
C ALA A 131 2.97 -8.26 8.41
N ALA A 132 1.79 -8.06 7.83
CA ALA A 132 0.64 -8.92 8.06
C ALA A 132 0.70 -10.19 7.16
N PRO A 133 0.07 -11.31 7.55
CA PRO A 133 0.09 -12.56 6.78
C PRO A 133 -0.38 -12.43 5.33
N ASP A 134 -1.32 -11.53 5.05
CA ASP A 134 -1.86 -11.24 3.71
C ASP A 134 -0.85 -10.53 2.78
N GLN A 135 0.27 -10.03 3.32
CA GLN A 135 1.36 -9.44 2.55
C GLN A 135 2.42 -10.45 2.07
N LEU A 136 2.36 -11.71 2.54
CA LEU A 136 3.32 -12.74 2.14
C LEU A 136 3.45 -12.91 0.61
N PRO A 137 2.35 -12.97 -0.19
CA PRO A 137 2.47 -13.09 -1.64
C PRO A 137 3.22 -11.92 -2.29
N LEU A 138 2.99 -10.67 -1.80
CA LEU A 138 3.72 -9.49 -2.28
C LEU A 138 5.21 -9.60 -1.94
N ILE A 139 5.55 -9.98 -0.71
CA ILE A 139 6.94 -10.11 -0.27
C ILE A 139 7.66 -11.19 -1.07
N GLU A 140 7.05 -12.36 -1.31
CA GLU A 140 7.61 -13.43 -2.14
C GLU A 140 7.81 -12.98 -3.60
N GLN A 141 6.83 -12.28 -4.17
CA GLN A 141 6.94 -11.71 -5.51
C GLN A 141 8.10 -10.72 -5.62
N ARG A 142 8.25 -9.85 -4.63
CA ARG A 142 9.34 -8.85 -4.62
C ARG A 142 10.70 -9.50 -4.37
N LEU A 143 10.77 -10.50 -3.49
CA LEU A 143 11.97 -11.29 -3.25
C LEU A 143 12.48 -11.97 -4.53
N ALA A 144 11.59 -12.55 -5.32
CA ALA A 144 11.95 -13.20 -6.58
C ALA A 144 12.48 -12.24 -7.64
N ALA A 145 12.11 -10.94 -7.58
CA ALA A 145 12.51 -9.91 -8.53
C ALA A 145 13.68 -9.03 -8.05
N GLU A 146 14.04 -9.09 -6.75
CA GLU A 146 15.03 -8.21 -6.14
C GLU A 146 16.46 -8.56 -6.56
N GLN A 147 17.20 -7.52 -6.98
CA GLN A 147 18.59 -7.67 -7.43
C GLN A 147 19.61 -7.13 -6.41
N ASP A 148 19.19 -6.24 -5.50
CA ASP A 148 20.06 -5.77 -4.43
C ASP A 148 20.15 -6.83 -3.34
N SER A 149 21.36 -7.31 -3.06
CA SER A 149 21.61 -8.41 -2.13
C SER A 149 21.17 -8.09 -0.68
N LYS A 150 21.25 -6.83 -0.25
CA LYS A 150 20.84 -6.43 1.10
C LYS A 150 19.32 -6.41 1.22
N VAL A 151 18.63 -5.86 0.22
CA VAL A 151 17.16 -5.87 0.16
C VAL A 151 16.65 -7.31 0.09
N HIS A 152 17.26 -8.13 -0.77
CA HIS A 152 16.92 -9.55 -0.92
C HIS A 152 17.03 -10.30 0.41
N ALA A 153 18.13 -10.15 1.16
CA ALA A 153 18.32 -10.81 2.45
C ALA A 153 17.23 -10.42 3.48
N VAL A 154 16.86 -9.13 3.54
CA VAL A 154 15.82 -8.66 4.46
C VAL A 154 14.43 -9.18 4.04
N LEU A 155 14.12 -9.19 2.74
CA LEU A 155 12.85 -9.75 2.24
C LEU A 155 12.76 -11.26 2.48
N ALA A 156 13.86 -12.00 2.31
CA ALA A 156 13.91 -13.43 2.61
C ALA A 156 13.59 -13.69 4.08
N MET A 157 14.15 -12.89 4.99
CA MET A 157 13.86 -13.00 6.42
C MET A 157 12.40 -12.64 6.73
N ALA A 158 11.86 -11.58 6.12
CA ALA A 158 10.46 -11.19 6.28
C ALA A 158 9.50 -12.31 5.82
N ALA A 159 9.76 -12.91 4.66
CA ALA A 159 8.99 -14.04 4.15
C ALA A 159 9.07 -15.26 5.09
N ALA A 160 10.28 -15.59 5.55
CA ALA A 160 10.49 -16.72 6.46
C ALA A 160 9.75 -16.53 7.80
N ASN A 161 9.79 -15.32 8.38
CA ASN A 161 9.07 -15.02 9.61
C ASN A 161 7.55 -15.21 9.45
N LEU A 162 6.97 -14.73 8.35
CA LEU A 162 5.55 -14.91 8.05
C LEU A 162 5.19 -16.38 7.80
N GLN A 163 6.03 -17.10 7.07
CA GLN A 163 5.82 -18.53 6.81
C GLN A 163 5.90 -19.37 8.09
N LEU A 164 6.85 -19.08 9.00
CA LEU A 164 6.96 -19.75 10.31
C LEU A 164 5.75 -19.49 11.20
N ALA A 165 5.17 -18.29 11.14
CA ALA A 165 3.97 -17.93 11.89
C ALA A 165 2.66 -18.44 11.26
N SER A 166 2.72 -19.04 10.06
CA SER A 166 1.55 -19.52 9.34
C SER A 166 0.81 -20.66 10.08
N PRO A 167 -0.52 -20.69 10.05
CA PRO A 167 -1.28 -21.86 10.48
C PRO A 167 -1.05 -23.09 9.58
N ASP A 168 -0.62 -22.86 8.32
CA ASP A 168 -0.32 -23.93 7.36
C ASP A 168 1.03 -24.61 7.68
N ALA A 169 0.97 -25.90 8.00
CA ALA A 169 2.15 -26.70 8.32
C ALA A 169 3.15 -26.84 7.15
N ALA A 170 2.64 -26.83 5.91
CA ALA A 170 3.51 -26.93 4.72
C ALA A 170 4.35 -25.66 4.55
N LEU A 171 3.77 -24.48 4.80
CA LEU A 171 4.50 -23.21 4.77
C LEU A 171 5.55 -23.15 5.89
N ARG A 172 5.20 -23.59 7.11
CA ARG A 172 6.18 -23.65 8.21
C ARG A 172 7.35 -24.57 7.88
N LEU A 173 7.07 -25.75 7.33
CA LEU A 173 8.13 -26.71 6.95
C LEU A 173 9.04 -26.12 5.86
N LYS A 174 8.46 -25.48 4.84
CA LYS A 174 9.21 -24.79 3.79
C LYS A 174 10.15 -23.73 4.38
N ALA A 175 9.66 -22.92 5.31
CA ALA A 175 10.47 -21.89 5.97
C ALA A 175 11.64 -22.49 6.77
N VAL A 176 11.38 -23.55 7.55
CA VAL A 176 12.43 -24.24 8.32
C VAL A 176 13.53 -24.79 7.39
N THR A 177 13.14 -25.43 6.27
CA THR A 177 14.09 -25.95 5.30
C THR A 177 14.95 -24.83 4.69
N LEU A 178 14.32 -23.75 4.20
CA LEU A 178 15.02 -22.61 3.60
C LEU A 178 15.97 -21.92 4.58
N LEU A 179 15.55 -21.74 5.82
CA LEU A 179 16.38 -21.12 6.87
C LEU A 179 17.55 -22.03 7.28
N GLY A 180 17.32 -23.35 7.36
CA GLY A 180 18.34 -24.32 7.68
C GLY A 180 19.42 -24.44 6.59
N GLU A 181 19.03 -24.32 5.33
CA GLU A 181 19.93 -24.39 4.16
C GLU A 181 20.67 -23.08 3.85
N SER A 182 20.18 -21.95 4.38
CA SER A 182 20.71 -20.61 4.03
C SER A 182 22.17 -20.39 4.41
N GLY A 183 22.70 -21.14 5.40
CA GLY A 183 24.05 -20.93 5.94
C GLY A 183 24.25 -19.58 6.63
N ASP A 184 23.24 -18.72 6.70
CA ASP A 184 23.27 -17.40 7.34
C ASP A 184 22.95 -17.56 8.83
N PRO A 185 23.89 -17.19 9.74
CA PRO A 185 23.66 -17.30 11.18
C PRO A 185 22.45 -16.50 11.67
N ALA A 186 22.13 -15.37 11.06
CA ALA A 186 20.97 -14.54 11.43
C ALA A 186 19.65 -15.24 11.04
N MET A 187 19.64 -15.93 9.90
CA MET A 187 18.50 -16.74 9.48
C MET A 187 18.32 -17.97 10.38
N GLN A 188 19.41 -18.66 10.71
CA GLN A 188 19.36 -19.81 11.60
C GLN A 188 18.91 -19.46 13.02
N ALA A 189 19.28 -18.30 13.54
CA ALA A 189 18.84 -17.83 14.85
C ALA A 189 17.32 -17.60 14.94
N SER A 190 16.61 -17.41 13.83
CA SER A 190 15.14 -17.29 13.82
C SER A 190 14.42 -18.61 14.11
N LEU A 191 15.09 -19.75 13.92
CA LEU A 191 14.54 -21.10 14.22
C LEU A 191 14.51 -21.42 15.72
N THR A 192 15.23 -20.66 16.56
CA THR A 192 15.39 -20.93 18.00
C THR A 192 14.53 -20.04 18.88
N ARG A 193 13.69 -19.18 18.30
CA ARG A 193 12.72 -18.32 18.99
C ARG A 193 11.33 -18.89 18.94
#